data_74f3abc140b17f500eb24334b6b55150
#
_entry.id   74f3abc140b17f500eb24334b6b55150
#
_cell.length_a   1.000
_cell.length_b   1.000
_cell.length_c   1.000
_cell.angle_alpha   90.00
_cell.angle_beta   90.00
_cell.angle_gamma   90.00
#
_symmetry.space_group_name_H-M   'P 1'
#
loop_
_entity.id
_entity.type
_entity.pdbx_description
1 polymer ?
#
loop_
_entity_poly.entity_id
_entity_poly.type
_entity_poly.pdbx_seq_one_letter_code
_entity_poly.pdbx_strand_id
1 'polypeptide(L)'
;MDDITKKYPNDVQIVIKNFPLSFHKQAKKAAIYSLAAERQGKYKELYTKIMENYRQLKANEDIPRQWAEELGLDMSKFDQDMKDPALEARIDKEMNQMRQSGIPRLSVPKFLVNGKEPQGGRNIENYTAIIDAELKKK
;
A
#
# COMPACT_ATOMS: atom_id res chain seq x y z
N MET A 1 -5.65 -7.65 5.95
CA MET A 1 -4.83 -8.27 4.88
C MET A 1 -4.15 -9.54 5.38
N ASP A 2 -3.55 -9.51 6.55
CA ASP A 2 -2.84 -10.69 7.11
C ASP A 2 -3.71 -11.92 7.27
N ASP A 3 -4.98 -11.76 7.62
CA ASP A 3 -5.92 -12.89 7.74
C ASP A 3 -6.23 -13.55 6.39
N ILE A 4 -6.29 -12.75 5.31
CA ILE A 4 -6.46 -13.27 3.95
C ILE A 4 -5.23 -14.04 3.51
N THR A 5 -4.04 -13.50 3.72
CA THR A 5 -2.78 -14.19 3.38
C THR A 5 -2.59 -15.48 4.16
N LYS A 6 -2.99 -15.51 5.43
CA LYS A 6 -2.96 -16.74 6.24
C LYS A 6 -3.95 -17.80 5.77
N LYS A 7 -5.15 -17.36 5.36
CA LYS A 7 -6.21 -18.27 4.89
C LYS A 7 -5.94 -18.82 3.49
N TYR A 8 -5.33 -18.02 2.61
CA TYR A 8 -5.07 -18.36 1.21
C TYR A 8 -3.59 -18.16 0.85
N PRO A 9 -2.66 -18.93 1.45
CA PRO A 9 -1.22 -18.67 1.32
C PRO A 9 -0.67 -18.87 -0.08
N ASN A 10 -1.33 -19.71 -0.91
CA ASN A 10 -0.89 -20.06 -2.24
C ASN A 10 -1.84 -19.59 -3.37
N ASP A 11 -3.03 -19.12 -3.02
CA ASP A 11 -4.08 -18.83 -3.99
C ASP A 11 -4.32 -17.32 -4.18
N VAL A 12 -3.87 -16.49 -3.23
CA VAL A 12 -4.12 -15.05 -3.24
C VAL A 12 -2.81 -14.28 -3.23
N GLN A 13 -2.67 -13.41 -4.23
CA GLN A 13 -1.63 -12.38 -4.26
C GLN A 13 -2.24 -11.03 -3.89
N ILE A 14 -1.67 -10.37 -2.89
CA ILE A 14 -2.06 -9.00 -2.53
C ILE A 14 -1.15 -8.01 -3.24
N VAL A 15 -1.75 -7.11 -4.01
CA VAL A 15 -1.07 -6.01 -4.68
C VAL A 15 -1.54 -4.70 -4.06
N ILE A 16 -0.61 -3.95 -3.50
CA ILE A 16 -0.86 -2.62 -2.94
C ILE A 16 -0.53 -1.57 -3.99
N LYS A 17 -1.48 -0.69 -4.26
CA LYS A 17 -1.29 0.46 -5.13
C LYS A 17 -1.43 1.75 -4.34
N ASN A 18 -0.52 2.69 -4.60
CA ASN A 18 -0.48 3.96 -3.88
C ASN A 18 -1.51 4.94 -4.44
N PHE A 19 -2.28 5.55 -3.55
CA PHE A 19 -3.19 6.64 -3.88
C PHE A 19 -3.17 7.70 -2.76
N PRO A 20 -2.05 8.43 -2.60
CA PRO A 20 -1.95 9.47 -1.59
C PRO A 20 -2.89 10.63 -1.92
N LEU A 21 -3.76 10.97 -0.95
CA LEU A 21 -4.70 12.07 -1.11
C LEU A 21 -3.99 13.41 -1.01
N SER A 22 -4.28 14.34 -1.94
CA SER A 22 -3.58 15.63 -2.04
C SER A 22 -3.75 16.52 -0.81
N PHE A 23 -4.85 16.38 -0.07
CA PHE A 23 -5.11 17.14 1.15
C PHE A 23 -4.40 16.56 2.40
N HIS A 24 -3.77 15.40 2.29
CA HIS A 24 -2.85 14.85 3.29
C HIS A 24 -1.41 15.06 2.82
N LYS A 25 -0.84 16.23 3.15
CA LYS A 25 0.49 16.66 2.66
C LYS A 25 1.60 15.62 2.85
N GLN A 26 1.56 14.88 3.96
CA GLN A 26 2.56 13.85 4.29
C GLN A 26 2.34 12.51 3.58
N ALA A 27 1.16 12.29 2.95
CA ALA A 27 0.80 10.99 2.39
C ALA A 27 1.70 10.57 1.21
N LYS A 28 2.00 11.49 0.30
CA LYS A 28 2.88 11.21 -0.85
C LYS A 28 4.28 10.85 -0.39
N LYS A 29 4.82 11.59 0.56
CA LYS A 29 6.15 11.33 1.12
C LYS A 29 6.21 9.99 1.85
N ALA A 30 5.17 9.65 2.61
CA ALA A 30 5.05 8.34 3.26
C ALA A 30 5.02 7.19 2.25
N ALA A 31 4.33 7.35 1.12
CA ALA A 31 4.34 6.38 0.04
C ALA A 31 5.74 6.22 -0.59
N ILE A 32 6.46 7.31 -0.80
CA ILE A 32 7.84 7.27 -1.32
C ILE A 32 8.77 6.53 -0.34
N TYR A 33 8.65 6.75 0.96
CA TYR A 33 9.40 6.00 1.98
C TYR A 33 9.16 4.49 1.86
N SER A 34 7.91 4.07 1.72
CA SER A 34 7.57 2.65 1.56
C SER A 34 8.17 2.04 0.30
N LEU A 35 8.17 2.79 -0.83
CA LEU A 35 8.75 2.34 -2.08
C LEU A 35 10.29 2.31 -2.04
N ALA A 36 10.93 3.23 -1.32
CA ALA A 36 12.37 3.18 -1.10
C ALA A 36 12.76 1.93 -0.28
N ALA A 37 11.97 1.60 0.74
CA ALA A 37 12.16 0.36 1.51
C ALA A 37 11.95 -0.90 0.67
N GLU A 38 11.03 -0.86 -0.32
CA GLU A 38 10.81 -1.97 -1.27
C GLU A 38 12.09 -2.37 -2.00
N ARG A 39 12.91 -1.39 -2.39
CA ARG A 39 14.19 -1.64 -3.07
C ARG A 39 15.21 -2.42 -2.25
N GLN A 40 14.97 -2.50 -0.95
CA GLN A 40 15.77 -3.30 -0.01
C GLN A 40 14.98 -4.46 0.61
N GLY A 41 13.84 -4.83 0.01
CA GLY A 41 13.01 -5.95 0.45
C GLY A 41 12.25 -5.72 1.76
N LYS A 42 12.07 -4.44 2.19
CA LYS A 42 11.46 -4.06 3.46
C LYS A 42 10.18 -3.23 3.32
N TYR A 43 9.49 -3.37 2.18
CA TYR A 43 8.24 -2.67 1.94
C TYR A 43 7.19 -2.95 3.03
N LYS A 44 6.91 -4.22 3.29
CA LYS A 44 5.86 -4.62 4.23
C LYS A 44 6.13 -4.09 5.63
N GLU A 45 7.35 -4.22 6.10
CA GLU A 45 7.74 -3.82 7.45
C GLU A 45 7.59 -2.30 7.64
N LEU A 46 8.11 -1.49 6.71
CA LEU A 46 8.03 -0.04 6.82
C LEU A 46 6.60 0.45 6.58
N TYR A 47 5.89 -0.10 5.59
CA TYR A 47 4.49 0.21 5.33
C TYR A 47 3.62 -0.05 6.56
N THR A 48 3.76 -1.21 7.19
CA THR A 48 3.00 -1.55 8.41
C THR A 48 3.28 -0.55 9.53
N LYS A 49 4.56 -0.21 9.74
CA LYS A 49 4.97 0.74 10.78
C LYS A 49 4.41 2.14 10.53
N ILE A 50 4.37 2.58 9.27
CA ILE A 50 3.73 3.85 8.87
C ILE A 50 2.22 3.80 9.14
N MET A 51 1.54 2.72 8.76
CA MET A 51 0.09 2.61 8.92
C MET A 51 -0.34 2.53 10.39
N GLU A 52 0.43 1.84 11.22
CA GLU A 52 0.17 1.76 12.67
C GLU A 52 0.41 3.08 13.40
N ASN A 53 1.30 3.91 12.86
CA ASN A 53 1.76 5.15 13.50
C ASN A 53 1.44 6.41 12.67
N TYR A 54 0.49 6.36 11.75
CA TYR A 54 0.22 7.43 10.78
C TYR A 54 -0.04 8.81 11.41
N ARG A 55 -0.53 8.84 12.65
CA ARG A 55 -0.78 10.09 13.37
C ARG A 55 0.50 10.87 13.66
N GLN A 56 1.63 10.19 13.82
CA GLN A 56 2.93 10.82 14.06
C GLN A 56 3.45 11.56 12.84
N LEU A 57 3.01 11.18 11.62
CA LEU A 57 3.39 11.84 10.37
C LEU A 57 2.96 13.30 10.31
N LYS A 58 1.88 13.67 11.01
CA LYS A 58 1.41 15.07 11.09
C LYS A 58 2.37 15.97 11.85
N ALA A 59 3.01 15.42 12.87
CA ALA A 59 3.99 16.13 13.68
C ALA A 59 5.40 16.09 13.07
N ASN A 60 5.75 14.97 12.47
CA ASN A 60 7.05 14.75 11.81
C ASN A 60 6.89 13.84 10.59
N GLU A 61 6.86 14.44 9.40
CA GLU A 61 6.73 13.71 8.14
C GLU A 61 7.97 12.87 7.77
N ASP A 62 9.11 13.12 8.44
CA ASP A 62 10.37 12.39 8.24
C ASP A 62 10.59 11.24 9.22
N ILE A 63 9.66 11.02 10.13
CA ILE A 63 9.78 9.91 11.09
C ILE A 63 9.91 8.51 10.43
N PRO A 64 9.35 8.23 9.24
CA PRO A 64 9.57 6.95 8.56
C PRO A 64 11.04 6.67 8.23
N ARG A 65 11.87 7.70 8.06
CA ARG A 65 13.31 7.53 7.87
C ARG A 65 13.98 6.90 9.11
N GLN A 66 13.59 7.35 10.29
CA GLN A 66 14.07 6.74 11.55
C GLN A 66 13.63 5.28 11.64
N TRP A 67 12.38 4.99 11.28
CA TRP A 67 11.88 3.61 11.29
C TRP A 67 12.60 2.72 10.26
N ALA A 68 13.00 3.26 9.12
CA ALA A 68 13.81 2.55 8.14
C ALA A 68 15.20 2.17 8.73
N GLU A 69 15.82 3.08 9.47
CA GLU A 69 17.08 2.82 10.18
C GLU A 69 16.90 1.72 11.26
N GLU A 70 15.82 1.80 12.05
CA GLU A 70 15.48 0.77 13.04
C GLU A 70 15.24 -0.62 12.42
N LEU A 71 14.76 -0.66 11.18
CA LEU A 71 14.57 -1.90 10.41
C LEU A 71 15.87 -2.44 9.78
N GLY A 72 16.98 -1.74 9.96
CA GLY A 72 18.30 -2.16 9.49
C GLY A 72 18.54 -1.93 8.00
N LEU A 73 17.86 -0.96 7.37
CA LEU A 73 18.11 -0.61 5.99
C LEU A 73 19.46 0.09 5.82
N ASP A 74 20.10 -0.09 4.66
CA ASP A 74 21.23 0.75 4.25
C ASP A 74 20.72 2.18 4.03
N MET A 75 21.05 3.07 4.97
CA MET A 75 20.51 4.43 4.96
C MET A 75 21.12 5.32 3.88
N SER A 76 22.35 5.06 3.44
CA SER A 76 22.97 5.76 2.31
C SER A 76 22.19 5.48 1.02
N LYS A 77 21.91 4.21 0.75
CA LYS A 77 21.09 3.78 -0.38
C LYS A 77 19.65 4.26 -0.24
N PHE A 78 19.09 4.19 0.95
CA PHE A 78 17.71 4.63 1.22
C PHE A 78 17.52 6.13 0.93
N ASP A 79 18.42 6.97 1.41
CA ASP A 79 18.38 8.42 1.17
C ASP A 79 18.58 8.78 -0.31
N GLN A 80 19.37 7.99 -1.04
CA GLN A 80 19.54 8.11 -2.48
C GLN A 80 18.24 7.71 -3.22
N ASP A 81 17.64 6.59 -2.85
CA ASP A 81 16.39 6.11 -3.43
C ASP A 81 15.23 7.10 -3.20
N MET A 82 15.19 7.75 -2.02
CA MET A 82 14.20 8.78 -1.72
C MET A 82 14.21 9.97 -2.69
N LYS A 83 15.33 10.24 -3.32
CA LYS A 83 15.50 11.34 -4.29
C LYS A 83 15.28 10.89 -5.73
N ASP A 84 15.05 9.60 -5.97
CA ASP A 84 14.85 9.07 -7.31
C ASP A 84 13.45 9.44 -7.81
N PRO A 85 13.34 10.23 -8.91
CA PRO A 85 12.06 10.62 -9.48
C PRO A 85 11.20 9.44 -9.97
N ALA A 86 11.80 8.27 -10.19
CA ALA A 86 11.07 7.07 -10.59
C ALA A 86 10.06 6.61 -9.53
N LEU A 87 10.31 6.85 -8.25
CA LEU A 87 9.38 6.49 -7.18
C LEU A 87 8.12 7.39 -7.23
N GLU A 88 8.30 8.68 -7.42
CA GLU A 88 7.19 9.61 -7.58
C GLU A 88 6.38 9.31 -8.87
N ALA A 89 7.07 9.05 -9.97
CA ALA A 89 6.44 8.67 -11.23
C ALA A 89 5.61 7.38 -11.11
N ARG A 90 6.08 6.42 -10.32
CA ARG A 90 5.31 5.20 -10.02
C ARG A 90 4.02 5.51 -9.26
N ILE A 91 4.06 6.37 -8.27
CA ILE A 91 2.88 6.79 -7.52
C ILE A 91 1.87 7.47 -8.45
N ASP A 92 2.32 8.40 -9.27
CA ASP A 92 1.47 9.11 -10.22
C ASP A 92 0.83 8.16 -11.24
N LYS A 93 1.58 7.17 -11.72
CA LYS A 93 1.07 6.10 -12.59
C LYS A 93 -0.02 5.28 -11.91
N GLU A 94 0.19 4.85 -10.67
CA GLU A 94 -0.77 4.07 -9.89
C GLU A 94 -2.04 4.89 -9.61
N MET A 95 -1.92 6.17 -9.29
CA MET A 95 -3.06 7.08 -9.13
C MET A 95 -3.86 7.23 -10.42
N ASN A 96 -3.18 7.38 -11.57
CA ASN A 96 -3.82 7.51 -12.86
C ASN A 96 -4.53 6.21 -13.28
N GLN A 97 -3.94 5.06 -13.02
CA GLN A 97 -4.60 3.76 -13.24
C GLN A 97 -5.93 3.67 -12.49
N MET A 98 -5.96 4.13 -11.24
CA MET A 98 -7.19 4.14 -10.45
C MET A 98 -8.23 5.11 -11.00
N ARG A 99 -7.81 6.34 -11.37
CA ARG A 99 -8.71 7.35 -11.96
C ARG A 99 -9.32 6.88 -13.28
N GLN A 100 -8.56 6.13 -14.08
CA GLN A 100 -8.99 5.62 -15.39
C GLN A 100 -9.69 4.26 -15.32
N SER A 101 -9.78 3.65 -14.14
CA SER A 101 -10.36 2.30 -13.96
C SER A 101 -11.86 2.21 -14.19
N GLY A 102 -12.56 3.34 -14.25
CA GLY A 102 -14.03 3.39 -14.35
C GLY A 102 -14.75 3.02 -13.05
N ILE A 103 -14.01 2.82 -11.94
CA ILE A 103 -14.60 2.49 -10.64
C ILE A 103 -15.35 3.72 -10.11
N PRO A 104 -16.65 3.62 -9.84
CA PRO A 104 -17.42 4.73 -9.26
C PRO A 104 -16.98 4.99 -7.81
N ARG A 105 -17.09 6.25 -7.38
CA ARG A 105 -16.77 6.68 -6.01
C ARG A 105 -15.34 6.31 -5.59
N LEU A 106 -14.36 6.99 -6.19
CA LEU A 106 -12.95 6.86 -5.80
C LEU A 106 -12.75 7.35 -4.37
N SER A 107 -12.85 6.43 -3.42
CA SER A 107 -12.51 6.64 -2.02
C SER A 107 -11.43 5.64 -1.61
N VAL A 108 -10.56 6.04 -0.71
CA VAL A 108 -9.52 5.16 -0.19
C VAL A 108 -9.72 4.92 1.32
N PRO A 109 -9.38 3.74 1.82
CA PRO A 109 -8.87 2.58 1.07
C PRO A 109 -9.94 1.91 0.20
N LYS A 110 -9.57 1.51 -1.01
CA LYS A 110 -10.39 0.75 -1.95
C LYS A 110 -9.81 -0.66 -2.11
N PHE A 111 -10.68 -1.67 -2.06
CA PHE A 111 -10.27 -3.07 -2.18
C PHE A 111 -11.01 -3.73 -3.34
N LEU A 112 -10.27 -4.46 -4.16
CA LEU A 112 -10.80 -5.20 -5.28
C LEU A 112 -10.28 -6.64 -5.24
N VAL A 113 -11.11 -7.60 -5.56
CA VAL A 113 -10.74 -8.99 -5.79
C VAL A 113 -10.96 -9.29 -7.27
N ASN A 114 -9.89 -9.52 -8.03
CA ASN A 114 -9.94 -9.68 -9.48
C ASN A 114 -10.77 -8.58 -10.18
N GLY A 115 -10.57 -7.31 -9.78
CA GLY A 115 -11.27 -6.15 -10.32
C GLY A 115 -12.69 -5.92 -9.79
N LYS A 116 -13.17 -6.75 -8.85
CA LYS A 116 -14.51 -6.64 -8.27
C LYS A 116 -14.47 -6.11 -6.85
N GLU A 117 -15.33 -5.16 -6.55
CA GLU A 117 -15.49 -4.66 -5.19
C GLU A 117 -16.36 -5.62 -4.35
N PRO A 118 -15.88 -6.07 -3.18
CA PRO A 118 -16.70 -6.87 -2.28
C PRO A 118 -17.94 -6.11 -1.81
N GLN A 119 -19.08 -6.78 -1.82
CA GLN A 119 -20.34 -6.23 -1.34
C GLN A 119 -20.48 -6.43 0.18
N GLY A 120 -21.25 -5.55 0.83
CA GLY A 120 -21.63 -5.72 2.24
C GLY A 120 -20.62 -5.24 3.28
N GLY A 121 -19.57 -4.52 2.87
CA GLY A 121 -18.59 -3.94 3.82
C GLY A 121 -17.26 -4.64 3.88
N ARG A 122 -16.37 -4.15 4.78
CA ARG A 122 -14.94 -4.53 4.84
C ARG A 122 -14.64 -5.55 5.93
N ASN A 123 -15.47 -6.58 6.06
CA ASN A 123 -15.22 -7.71 6.96
C ASN A 123 -14.60 -8.88 6.22
N ILE A 124 -13.98 -9.78 6.96
CA ILE A 124 -13.25 -10.92 6.36
C ILE A 124 -14.20 -11.88 5.64
N GLU A 125 -15.43 -12.04 6.11
CA GLU A 125 -16.45 -12.91 5.53
C GLU A 125 -16.79 -12.51 4.11
N ASN A 126 -16.95 -11.19 3.85
CA ASN A 126 -17.25 -10.66 2.52
C ASN A 126 -16.08 -10.87 1.55
N TYR A 127 -14.84 -10.68 2.02
CA TYR A 127 -13.66 -10.95 1.19
C TYR A 127 -13.49 -12.43 0.89
N THR A 128 -13.68 -13.30 1.89
CA THR A 128 -13.57 -14.75 1.66
C THR A 128 -14.64 -15.26 0.73
N ALA A 129 -15.87 -14.77 0.83
CA ALA A 129 -16.97 -15.15 -0.06
C ALA A 129 -16.64 -14.87 -1.55
N ILE A 130 -16.10 -13.67 -1.85
CA ILE A 130 -15.73 -13.34 -3.23
C ILE A 130 -14.49 -14.10 -3.70
N ILE A 131 -13.49 -14.31 -2.82
CA ILE A 131 -12.29 -15.10 -3.15
C ILE A 131 -12.69 -16.55 -3.45
N ASP A 132 -13.49 -17.19 -2.60
CA ASP A 132 -13.94 -18.56 -2.81
C ASP A 132 -14.77 -18.71 -4.11
N ALA A 133 -15.58 -17.70 -4.45
CA ALA A 133 -16.31 -17.68 -5.71
C ALA A 133 -15.38 -17.55 -6.93
N GLU A 134 -14.32 -16.76 -6.84
CA GLU A 134 -13.33 -16.63 -7.92
C GLU A 134 -12.47 -17.90 -8.06
N LEU A 135 -12.10 -18.56 -6.97
CA LEU A 135 -11.34 -19.82 -6.99
C LEU A 135 -12.13 -20.97 -7.64
N LYS A 136 -13.46 -21.01 -7.44
CA LYS A 136 -14.33 -22.03 -8.08
C LYS A 136 -14.43 -21.88 -9.59
N LYS A 137 -14.02 -20.75 -10.18
CA LYS A 137 -14.02 -20.51 -11.63
C LYS A 137 -12.77 -21.08 -12.33
N LYS A 138 -11.78 -21.44 -11.55
CA LYS A 138 -10.58 -22.13 -12.04
C LYS A 138 -10.90 -23.63 -12.17
#